data_77546c08cf4f2fdbcbdcdfa07ca5a7c7
#
_entry.id   77546c08cf4f2fdbcbdcdfa07ca5a7c7
#
_cell.length_a   1.000
_cell.length_b   1.000
_cell.length_c   1.000
_cell.angle_alpha   90.00
_cell.angle_beta   90.00
_cell.angle_gamma   90.00
#
_symmetry.space_group_name_H-M   'P 1'
#
loop_
_entity.id
_entity.type
_entity.pdbx_description
1 polymer ?
#
loop_
_entity_poly.entity_id
_entity_poly.type
_entity_poly.pdbx_seq_one_letter_code
_entity_poly.pdbx_strand_id
1 'polypeptide(L)'
;MPSATGCWTKRFWLLFAGVLALRVVFVTLMPADLAGDEAYYWDWGRRLSWGYFSKPPFIAWLMAWAGWTGGDTVFGVRVWAAILGTCSMVAVFLLGRRMYGEKTGFLAAALFAAMPGAALFSLIMTVDSPLMFFWCTALCAFHGSLYAEGKKARTVSLLVLLGALGLGHLTKQIMWTFPLLAVIYLVFDGKEGRAKLRSPALLAVLIGSYLSLVPTLLWNSAHGWITFIHTEHHFQGSRLADFPGNFGDFLGMQLGAISPVTVVLVFGLVLPGLWRWRRLASRERFLVTFSGIPLSVMFLMLLRQGLNGNWGAAFYPAGIVLVAGWANPAAGITGMWLREKTRRWVVPGLWVGVALTALVYAYPFIIQATGKVGAKIDPLARLRGWKEYAMRIDEVRQSLPRKDLPILVLGHRYNVSSLAFYLPDRPRVYHWATPGEISSQYQLWGGLNDLKGREMLVVYSAGNGTPLPEQVGALFSESHHVTAVEVEVGNGRKMNFQIFQGRFEGLPKPEGGQ
;
A
#
# COMPACT_ATOMS: atom_id res chain seq x y z
N MET A 1 35.04 -23.89 21.09
CA MET A 1 33.85 -23.92 20.19
C MET A 1 33.54 -22.51 19.78
N PRO A 2 33.50 -22.15 18.51
CA PRO A 2 33.09 -20.82 18.11
C PRO A 2 31.67 -20.62 18.60
N SER A 3 31.42 -19.51 19.26
CA SER A 3 30.15 -19.15 19.87
C SER A 3 29.02 -19.29 18.83
N ALA A 4 27.93 -19.96 19.19
CA ALA A 4 26.72 -20.12 18.36
C ALA A 4 26.05 -18.77 18.02
N THR A 5 26.58 -17.67 18.56
CA THR A 5 26.25 -16.28 18.29
C THR A 5 26.84 -15.89 16.92
N GLY A 6 25.99 -15.58 15.98
CA GLY A 6 26.37 -15.21 14.60
C GLY A 6 25.88 -16.17 13.51
N CYS A 7 25.56 -17.42 13.84
CA CYS A 7 25.04 -18.37 12.86
C CYS A 7 23.67 -17.97 12.32
N TRP A 8 22.74 -17.49 13.18
CA TRP A 8 21.40 -17.07 12.77
C TRP A 8 21.40 -15.73 12.05
N THR A 9 22.32 -14.84 12.39
CA THR A 9 22.51 -13.58 11.65
C THR A 9 22.99 -13.85 10.22
N LYS A 10 23.95 -14.80 10.03
CA LYS A 10 24.35 -15.22 8.67
C LYS A 10 23.19 -15.83 7.88
N ARG A 11 22.42 -16.72 8.49
CA ARG A 11 21.23 -17.32 7.87
C ARG A 11 20.18 -16.26 7.50
N PHE A 12 20.01 -15.23 8.33
CA PHE A 12 19.13 -14.12 8.03
C PHE A 12 19.59 -13.37 6.77
N TRP A 13 20.87 -13.05 6.65
CA TRP A 13 21.37 -12.33 5.47
C TRP A 13 21.29 -13.16 4.19
N LEU A 14 21.45 -14.48 4.28
CA LEU A 14 21.21 -15.39 3.15
C LEU A 14 19.73 -15.40 2.76
N LEU A 15 18.83 -15.48 3.73
CA LEU A 15 17.39 -15.40 3.49
C LEU A 15 17.02 -14.05 2.87
N PHE A 16 17.55 -12.93 3.40
CA PHE A 16 17.33 -11.59 2.89
C PHE A 16 17.78 -11.48 1.42
N ALA A 17 18.99 -11.90 1.11
CA ALA A 17 19.53 -11.86 -0.25
C ALA A 17 18.70 -12.74 -1.21
N GLY A 18 18.31 -13.95 -0.78
CA GLY A 18 17.47 -14.86 -1.57
C GLY A 18 16.08 -14.29 -1.84
N VAL A 19 15.42 -13.70 -0.83
CA VAL A 19 14.11 -13.06 -0.99
C VAL A 19 14.20 -11.83 -1.88
N LEU A 20 15.24 -10.99 -1.72
CA LEU A 20 15.45 -9.82 -2.58
C LEU A 20 15.65 -10.24 -4.03
N ALA A 21 16.54 -11.20 -4.27
CA ALA A 21 16.80 -11.73 -5.61
C ALA A 21 15.51 -12.30 -6.25
N LEU A 22 14.76 -13.12 -5.51
CA LEU A 22 13.49 -13.66 -5.97
C LEU A 22 12.50 -12.56 -6.37
N ARG A 23 12.35 -11.52 -5.54
CA ARG A 23 11.44 -10.40 -5.80
C ARG A 23 11.86 -9.59 -7.01
N VAL A 24 13.15 -9.27 -7.15
CA VAL A 24 13.68 -8.54 -8.31
C VAL A 24 13.49 -9.35 -9.59
N VAL A 25 13.83 -10.63 -9.58
CA VAL A 25 13.59 -11.52 -10.73
C VAL A 25 12.11 -11.60 -11.08
N PHE A 26 11.25 -11.77 -10.07
CA PHE A 26 9.80 -11.86 -10.29
C PHE A 26 9.24 -10.56 -10.90
N VAL A 27 9.61 -9.39 -10.36
CA VAL A 27 9.16 -8.08 -10.87
C VAL A 27 9.60 -7.87 -12.32
N THR A 28 10.77 -8.41 -12.71
CA THR A 28 11.27 -8.36 -14.09
C THR A 28 10.46 -9.27 -15.02
N LEU A 29 10.06 -10.45 -14.53
CA LEU A 29 9.42 -11.49 -15.35
C LEU A 29 7.88 -11.47 -15.27
N MET A 30 7.30 -10.72 -14.35
CA MET A 30 5.85 -10.70 -14.09
C MET A 30 5.08 -10.26 -15.34
N PRO A 31 4.22 -11.12 -15.92
CA PRO A 31 3.51 -10.83 -17.16
C PRO A 31 2.26 -9.97 -16.90
N ALA A 32 2.45 -8.76 -16.40
CA ALA A 32 1.36 -7.85 -16.06
C ALA A 32 1.78 -6.39 -16.22
N ASP A 33 0.88 -5.60 -16.77
CA ASP A 33 0.98 -4.15 -16.83
C ASP A 33 0.95 -3.53 -15.42
N LEU A 34 1.20 -2.23 -15.32
CA LEU A 34 1.00 -1.51 -14.06
C LEU A 34 -0.46 -1.62 -13.61
N ALA A 35 -0.66 -1.78 -12.31
CA ALA A 35 -1.96 -1.54 -11.71
C ALA A 35 -2.37 -0.08 -11.93
N GLY A 36 -3.67 0.17 -12.04
CA GLY A 36 -4.16 1.52 -12.25
C GLY A 36 -3.68 2.52 -11.18
N ASP A 37 -3.55 2.08 -9.92
CA ASP A 37 -2.98 2.91 -8.86
C ASP A 37 -1.47 3.16 -9.05
N GLU A 38 -0.70 2.17 -9.56
CA GLU A 38 0.73 2.36 -9.85
C GLU A 38 0.93 3.43 -10.94
N ALA A 39 0.19 3.33 -12.05
CA ALA A 39 0.24 4.32 -13.12
C ALA A 39 -0.25 5.70 -12.65
N TYR A 40 -1.27 5.74 -11.79
CA TYR A 40 -1.81 6.96 -11.22
C TYR A 40 -0.81 7.66 -10.29
N TYR A 41 -0.16 6.92 -9.40
CA TYR A 41 0.88 7.48 -8.52
C TYR A 41 2.15 7.86 -9.29
N TRP A 42 2.47 7.14 -10.39
CA TRP A 42 3.56 7.53 -11.28
C TRP A 42 3.27 8.89 -11.93
N ASP A 43 2.06 9.13 -12.41
CA ASP A 43 1.69 10.44 -12.99
C ASP A 43 1.72 11.56 -11.94
N TRP A 44 1.43 11.24 -10.65
CA TRP A 44 1.68 12.19 -9.56
C TRP A 44 3.16 12.52 -9.38
N GLY A 45 4.04 11.54 -9.55
CA GLY A 45 5.49 11.72 -9.49
C GLY A 45 6.04 12.72 -10.53
N ARG A 46 5.32 12.91 -11.62
CA ARG A 46 5.66 13.93 -12.64
C ARG A 46 5.34 15.36 -12.23
N ARG A 47 4.53 15.55 -11.18
CA ARG A 47 4.04 16.86 -10.70
C ARG A 47 4.03 16.85 -9.18
N LEU A 48 5.22 17.03 -8.61
CA LEU A 48 5.40 16.95 -7.16
C LEU A 48 4.62 18.03 -6.43
N SER A 49 3.93 17.62 -5.38
CA SER A 49 3.13 18.47 -4.51
C SER A 49 3.23 17.99 -3.05
N TRP A 50 2.74 18.78 -2.11
CA TRP A 50 2.68 18.44 -0.70
C TRP A 50 1.40 17.69 -0.30
N GLY A 51 0.49 17.47 -1.23
CA GLY A 51 -0.72 16.69 -1.04
C GLY A 51 -1.34 16.32 -2.37
N TYR A 52 -2.20 15.32 -2.35
CA TYR A 52 -2.92 14.82 -3.51
C TYR A 52 -4.34 14.45 -3.13
N PHE A 53 -5.19 14.27 -4.13
CA PHE A 53 -6.62 13.95 -3.98
C PHE A 53 -6.93 12.92 -2.88
N SER A 54 -6.19 11.82 -2.81
CA SER A 54 -6.56 10.68 -1.95
C SER A 54 -5.47 10.24 -0.97
N LYS A 55 -4.25 10.76 -1.06
CA LYS A 55 -3.10 10.30 -0.26
C LYS A 55 -2.15 11.45 0.07
N PRO A 56 -1.39 11.32 1.18
CA PRO A 56 -0.22 12.15 1.44
C PRO A 56 0.87 11.99 0.37
N PRO A 57 1.87 12.89 0.30
CA PRO A 57 2.73 13.06 -0.87
C PRO A 57 3.80 12.00 -1.11
N PHE A 58 4.18 11.20 -0.10
CA PHE A 58 5.39 10.37 -0.17
C PHE A 58 5.38 9.37 -1.34
N ILE A 59 4.22 8.81 -1.69
CA ILE A 59 4.14 7.88 -2.83
C ILE A 59 4.51 8.57 -4.15
N ALA A 60 4.11 9.81 -4.35
CA ALA A 60 4.47 10.57 -5.55
C ALA A 60 5.98 10.87 -5.60
N TRP A 61 6.59 11.22 -4.46
CA TRP A 61 8.04 11.43 -4.37
C TRP A 61 8.81 10.14 -4.64
N LEU A 62 8.31 9.01 -4.12
CA LEU A 62 8.91 7.70 -4.39
C LEU A 62 8.79 7.32 -5.87
N MET A 63 7.67 7.64 -6.53
CA MET A 63 7.50 7.42 -7.96
C MET A 63 8.42 8.30 -8.82
N ALA A 64 8.62 9.57 -8.44
CA ALA A 64 9.60 10.45 -9.09
C ALA A 64 11.03 9.88 -8.95
N TRP A 65 11.38 9.42 -7.76
CA TRP A 65 12.65 8.73 -7.50
C TRP A 65 12.80 7.45 -8.33
N ALA A 66 11.72 6.65 -8.41
CA ALA A 66 11.68 5.42 -9.19
C ALA A 66 11.92 5.69 -10.69
N GLY A 67 11.27 6.71 -11.24
CA GLY A 67 11.47 7.15 -12.63
C GLY A 67 12.90 7.63 -12.89
N TRP A 68 13.47 8.38 -11.95
CA TRP A 68 14.85 8.86 -12.07
C TRP A 68 15.89 7.73 -12.02
N THR A 69 15.69 6.71 -11.19
CA THR A 69 16.67 5.63 -10.96
C THR A 69 16.49 4.40 -11.84
N GLY A 70 15.24 4.04 -12.16
CA GLY A 70 14.89 2.83 -12.92
C GLY A 70 14.23 3.11 -14.27
N GLY A 71 14.09 4.38 -14.62
CA GLY A 71 13.32 4.83 -15.79
C GLY A 71 11.82 4.64 -15.63
N ASP A 72 11.07 5.25 -16.53
CA ASP A 72 9.60 5.13 -16.58
C ASP A 72 9.19 3.78 -17.19
N THR A 73 9.51 2.72 -16.49
CA THR A 73 9.24 1.33 -16.87
C THR A 73 8.48 0.61 -15.76
N VAL A 74 7.79 -0.47 -16.10
CA VAL A 74 7.12 -1.32 -15.10
C VAL A 74 8.10 -1.81 -14.05
N PHE A 75 9.30 -2.22 -14.48
CA PHE A 75 10.38 -2.62 -13.58
C PHE A 75 10.83 -1.46 -12.68
N GLY A 76 11.11 -0.29 -13.26
CA GLY A 76 11.57 0.90 -12.52
C GLY A 76 10.61 1.30 -11.40
N VAL A 77 9.30 1.23 -11.66
CA VAL A 77 8.25 1.48 -10.67
C VAL A 77 8.25 0.42 -9.56
N ARG A 78 8.29 -0.88 -9.90
CA ARG A 78 8.08 -1.98 -8.95
C ARG A 78 9.32 -2.39 -8.17
N VAL A 79 10.52 -2.18 -8.69
CA VAL A 79 11.76 -2.60 -8.01
C VAL A 79 11.90 -1.97 -6.62
N TRP A 80 11.41 -0.74 -6.44
CA TRP A 80 11.43 -0.07 -5.14
C TRP A 80 10.45 -0.70 -4.14
N ALA A 81 9.32 -1.25 -4.59
CA ALA A 81 8.45 -2.06 -3.72
C ALA A 81 9.17 -3.31 -3.23
N ALA A 82 9.91 -4.00 -4.12
CA ALA A 82 10.72 -5.17 -3.77
C ALA A 82 11.81 -4.84 -2.74
N ILE A 83 12.50 -3.72 -2.91
CA ILE A 83 13.54 -3.24 -1.99
C ILE A 83 12.93 -2.90 -0.62
N LEU A 84 11.93 -2.02 -0.57
CA LEU A 84 11.31 -1.57 0.69
C LEU A 84 10.68 -2.73 1.47
N GLY A 85 9.93 -3.60 0.78
CA GLY A 85 9.31 -4.76 1.40
C GLY A 85 10.35 -5.77 1.93
N THR A 86 11.50 -5.92 1.25
CA THR A 86 12.58 -6.79 1.75
C THR A 86 13.32 -6.13 2.92
N CYS A 87 13.58 -4.82 2.85
CA CYS A 87 14.19 -4.07 3.95
C CYS A 87 13.34 -4.08 5.23
N SER A 88 12.01 -4.21 5.13
CA SER A 88 11.14 -4.41 6.29
C SER A 88 11.53 -5.65 7.11
N MET A 89 12.04 -6.72 6.46
CA MET A 89 12.53 -7.92 7.15
C MET A 89 13.69 -7.61 8.10
N VAL A 90 14.55 -6.64 7.76
CA VAL A 90 15.69 -6.23 8.61
C VAL A 90 15.18 -5.66 9.93
N ALA A 91 14.17 -4.79 9.87
CA ALA A 91 13.59 -4.20 11.08
C ALA A 91 12.90 -5.27 11.96
N VAL A 92 12.18 -6.21 11.36
CA VAL A 92 11.52 -7.34 12.05
C VAL A 92 12.58 -8.27 12.68
N PHE A 93 13.64 -8.61 11.93
CA PHE A 93 14.77 -9.39 12.45
C PHE A 93 15.41 -8.72 13.67
N LEU A 94 15.77 -7.44 13.54
CA LEU A 94 16.44 -6.68 14.59
C LEU A 94 15.55 -6.53 15.84
N LEU A 95 14.24 -6.31 15.67
CA LEU A 95 13.29 -6.24 16.78
C LEU A 95 13.22 -7.58 17.52
N GLY A 96 13.01 -8.68 16.80
CA GLY A 96 12.96 -10.03 17.38
C GLY A 96 14.28 -10.42 18.04
N ARG A 97 15.43 -10.09 17.43
CA ARG A 97 16.77 -10.32 17.96
C ARG A 97 16.99 -9.57 19.28
N ARG A 98 16.61 -8.28 19.33
CA ARG A 98 16.78 -7.43 20.55
C ARG A 98 15.89 -7.93 21.69
N MET A 99 14.70 -8.42 21.40
CA MET A 99 13.75 -8.86 22.41
C MET A 99 14.02 -10.29 22.91
N TYR A 100 14.38 -11.22 22.01
CA TYR A 100 14.37 -12.65 22.30
C TYR A 100 15.58 -13.43 21.73
N GLY A 101 16.58 -12.73 21.17
CA GLY A 101 17.80 -13.33 20.63
C GLY A 101 17.74 -13.66 19.14
N GLU A 102 18.89 -13.99 18.57
CA GLU A 102 19.10 -14.13 17.11
C GLU A 102 18.18 -15.16 16.44
N LYS A 103 17.98 -16.32 17.07
CA LYS A 103 17.12 -17.39 16.56
C LYS A 103 15.68 -16.90 16.40
N THR A 104 15.18 -16.16 17.38
CA THR A 104 13.83 -15.59 17.34
C THR A 104 13.74 -14.50 16.29
N GLY A 105 14.77 -13.65 16.17
CA GLY A 105 14.81 -12.63 15.10
C GLY A 105 14.74 -13.27 13.71
N PHE A 106 15.52 -14.33 13.47
CA PHE A 106 15.47 -15.08 12.21
C PHE A 106 14.08 -15.68 11.95
N LEU A 107 13.48 -16.32 12.94
CA LEU A 107 12.14 -16.92 12.81
C LEU A 107 11.07 -15.84 12.53
N ALA A 108 11.15 -14.69 13.20
CA ALA A 108 10.25 -13.58 12.96
C ALA A 108 10.36 -13.05 11.52
N ALA A 109 11.59 -12.85 11.02
CA ALA A 109 11.83 -12.43 9.65
C ALA A 109 11.38 -13.48 8.62
N ALA A 110 11.56 -14.78 8.90
CA ALA A 110 11.10 -15.86 8.05
C ALA A 110 9.57 -15.94 8.00
N LEU A 111 8.89 -15.83 9.15
CA LEU A 111 7.42 -15.75 9.21
C LEU A 111 6.89 -14.53 8.46
N PHE A 112 7.53 -13.37 8.61
CA PHE A 112 7.17 -12.15 7.89
C PHE A 112 7.35 -12.30 6.38
N ALA A 113 8.47 -12.88 5.93
CA ALA A 113 8.73 -13.13 4.51
C ALA A 113 7.74 -14.14 3.90
N ALA A 114 7.25 -15.08 4.72
CA ALA A 114 6.27 -16.10 4.34
C ALA A 114 4.82 -15.61 4.37
N MET A 115 4.57 -14.32 4.65
CA MET A 115 3.22 -13.74 4.55
C MET A 115 2.91 -13.41 3.09
N PRO A 116 1.86 -14.00 2.46
CA PRO A 116 1.48 -13.68 1.09
C PRO A 116 1.20 -12.19 0.88
N GLY A 117 0.58 -11.51 1.86
CA GLY A 117 0.32 -10.07 1.81
C GLY A 117 1.60 -9.24 1.83
N ALA A 118 2.61 -9.61 2.63
CA ALA A 118 3.91 -8.93 2.62
C ALA A 118 4.64 -9.13 1.28
N ALA A 119 4.48 -10.30 0.64
CA ALA A 119 4.97 -10.54 -0.71
C ALA A 119 4.26 -9.62 -1.71
N LEU A 120 2.92 -9.55 -1.72
CA LEU A 120 2.15 -8.70 -2.64
C LEU A 120 2.54 -7.22 -2.52
N PHE A 121 2.69 -6.68 -1.30
CA PHE A 121 3.16 -5.30 -1.09
C PHE A 121 4.61 -5.08 -1.56
N SER A 122 5.36 -6.15 -1.76
CA SER A 122 6.73 -6.08 -2.30
C SER A 122 6.79 -6.26 -3.82
N LEU A 123 5.66 -6.49 -4.49
CA LEU A 123 5.59 -6.75 -5.94
C LEU A 123 4.84 -5.66 -6.69
N ILE A 124 3.97 -4.93 -6.02
CA ILE A 124 3.14 -3.86 -6.58
C ILE A 124 3.40 -2.59 -5.78
N MET A 125 3.77 -1.50 -6.48
CA MET A 125 4.08 -0.24 -5.82
C MET A 125 2.81 0.53 -5.46
N THR A 126 2.43 0.39 -4.20
CA THR A 126 1.34 1.16 -3.59
C THR A 126 1.84 1.86 -2.32
N VAL A 127 0.98 2.65 -1.70
CA VAL A 127 1.29 3.28 -0.40
C VAL A 127 1.59 2.27 0.72
N ASP A 128 1.17 1.01 0.55
CA ASP A 128 1.35 -0.04 1.57
C ASP A 128 2.81 -0.54 1.62
N SER A 129 3.54 -0.51 0.50
CA SER A 129 4.97 -0.88 0.44
C SER A 129 5.83 0.02 1.34
N PRO A 130 5.86 1.35 1.17
CA PRO A 130 6.61 2.23 2.06
C PRO A 130 6.03 2.31 3.47
N LEU A 131 4.70 2.20 3.65
CA LEU A 131 4.08 2.13 4.97
C LEU A 131 4.64 0.97 5.79
N MET A 132 4.68 -0.23 5.22
CA MET A 132 5.20 -1.43 5.90
C MET A 132 6.66 -1.23 6.32
N PHE A 133 7.48 -0.65 5.45
CA PHE A 133 8.87 -0.34 5.76
C PHE A 133 9.01 0.66 6.91
N PHE A 134 8.28 1.77 6.87
CA PHE A 134 8.36 2.78 7.93
C PHE A 134 7.77 2.28 9.25
N TRP A 135 6.67 1.51 9.20
CA TRP A 135 6.08 0.93 10.40
C TRP A 135 7.01 -0.04 11.11
N CYS A 136 7.60 -1.01 10.37
CA CYS A 136 8.56 -1.95 10.93
C CYS A 136 9.81 -1.24 11.46
N THR A 137 10.32 -0.23 10.72
CA THR A 137 11.47 0.57 11.13
C THR A 137 11.16 1.36 12.40
N ALA A 138 9.98 1.98 12.48
CA ALA A 138 9.54 2.72 13.67
C ALA A 138 9.41 1.80 14.90
N LEU A 139 8.85 0.58 14.75
CA LEU A 139 8.80 -0.41 15.84
C LEU A 139 10.20 -0.75 16.37
N CYS A 140 11.13 -1.06 15.47
CA CYS A 140 12.51 -1.41 15.84
C CYS A 140 13.24 -0.23 16.47
N ALA A 141 13.08 0.98 15.92
CA ALA A 141 13.72 2.20 16.39
C ALA A 141 13.11 2.67 17.72
N PHE A 142 11.80 2.59 17.90
CA PHE A 142 11.13 2.92 19.16
C PHE A 142 11.60 1.99 20.28
N HIS A 143 11.63 0.68 20.06
CA HIS A 143 12.21 -0.25 21.01
C HIS A 143 13.67 0.10 21.31
N GLY A 144 14.49 0.41 20.30
CA GLY A 144 15.88 0.80 20.48
C GLY A 144 16.05 2.09 21.29
N SER A 145 15.18 3.09 21.10
CA SER A 145 15.21 4.34 21.88
C SER A 145 14.94 4.14 23.36
N LEU A 146 14.18 3.09 23.72
CA LEU A 146 13.83 2.79 25.11
C LEU A 146 14.85 1.88 25.81
N TYR A 147 15.49 0.95 25.08
CA TYR A 147 16.21 -0.18 25.68
C TYR A 147 17.64 -0.38 25.15
N ALA A 148 18.09 0.40 24.14
CA ALA A 148 19.47 0.25 23.69
C ALA A 148 20.48 0.70 24.76
N GLU A 149 21.58 -0.02 24.87
CA GLU A 149 22.67 0.32 25.75
C GLU A 149 23.54 1.45 25.15
N GLY A 150 23.85 2.42 25.97
CA GLY A 150 24.70 3.57 25.62
C GLY A 150 23.96 4.71 24.89
N LYS A 151 24.44 5.93 25.15
CA LYS A 151 23.84 7.19 24.64
C LYS A 151 23.82 7.24 23.11
N LYS A 152 24.90 6.81 22.43
CA LYS A 152 25.00 6.83 20.96
C LYS A 152 23.91 5.96 20.31
N ALA A 153 23.72 4.72 20.79
CA ALA A 153 22.74 3.79 20.23
C ALA A 153 21.30 4.30 20.42
N ARG A 154 21.00 4.92 21.58
CA ARG A 154 19.70 5.55 21.83
C ARG A 154 19.46 6.76 20.92
N THR A 155 20.46 7.63 20.75
CA THR A 155 20.37 8.79 19.85
C THR A 155 20.14 8.35 18.41
N VAL A 156 20.89 7.37 17.90
CA VAL A 156 20.67 6.81 16.54
C VAL A 156 19.24 6.26 16.43
N SER A 157 18.77 5.52 17.44
CA SER A 157 17.40 4.99 17.44
C SER A 157 16.34 6.10 17.42
N LEU A 158 16.53 7.21 18.14
CA LEU A 158 15.63 8.37 18.12
C LEU A 158 15.63 9.06 16.75
N LEU A 159 16.78 9.23 16.12
CA LEU A 159 16.87 9.84 14.78
C LEU A 159 16.21 8.96 13.72
N VAL A 160 16.45 7.64 13.77
CA VAL A 160 15.77 6.68 12.87
C VAL A 160 14.26 6.68 13.12
N LEU A 161 13.82 6.77 14.38
CA LEU A 161 12.40 6.86 14.73
C LEU A 161 11.78 8.14 14.16
N LEU A 162 12.44 9.29 14.32
CA LEU A 162 11.97 10.56 13.77
C LEU A 162 11.81 10.50 12.26
N GLY A 163 12.81 9.98 11.55
CA GLY A 163 12.76 9.80 10.10
C GLY A 163 11.65 8.84 9.67
N ALA A 164 11.52 7.68 10.33
CA ALA A 164 10.51 6.68 10.02
C ALA A 164 9.07 7.20 10.30
N LEU A 165 8.87 7.95 11.39
CA LEU A 165 7.58 8.58 11.67
C LEU A 165 7.29 9.71 10.69
N GLY A 166 8.24 10.62 10.48
CA GLY A 166 8.04 11.78 9.60
C GLY A 166 7.70 11.36 8.17
N LEU A 167 8.48 10.46 7.55
CA LEU A 167 8.20 9.96 6.21
C LEU A 167 6.99 9.02 6.19
N GLY A 168 6.79 8.24 7.25
CA GLY A 168 5.62 7.39 7.39
C GLY A 168 4.31 8.19 7.46
N HIS A 169 4.28 9.31 8.17
CA HIS A 169 3.14 10.23 8.22
C HIS A 169 2.77 10.76 6.84
N LEU A 170 3.78 11.03 6.00
CA LEU A 170 3.61 11.48 4.62
C LEU A 170 3.25 10.33 3.66
N THR A 171 3.22 9.09 4.14
CA THR A 171 2.90 7.90 3.32
C THR A 171 1.42 7.53 3.41
N LYS A 172 0.90 7.34 4.61
CA LYS A 172 -0.50 6.92 4.83
C LYS A 172 -0.97 7.33 6.23
N GLN A 173 -2.21 7.76 6.34
CA GLN A 173 -2.80 8.29 7.59
C GLN A 173 -2.71 7.30 8.77
N ILE A 174 -2.72 5.99 8.51
CA ILE A 174 -2.60 4.97 9.57
C ILE A 174 -1.31 5.11 10.38
N MET A 175 -0.25 5.66 9.79
CA MET A 175 1.02 5.90 10.50
C MET A 175 0.87 6.94 11.61
N TRP A 176 -0.13 7.83 11.53
CA TRP A 176 -0.41 8.84 12.56
C TRP A 176 -0.82 8.22 13.89
N THR A 177 -1.28 6.95 13.88
CA THR A 177 -1.63 6.22 15.10
C THR A 177 -0.41 5.72 15.87
N PHE A 178 0.77 5.64 15.24
CA PHE A 178 1.96 5.07 15.87
C PHE A 178 2.39 5.83 17.14
N PRO A 179 2.54 7.18 17.15
CA PRO A 179 2.88 7.91 18.35
C PRO A 179 1.85 7.75 19.48
N LEU A 180 0.55 7.66 19.14
CA LEU A 180 -0.51 7.38 20.11
C LEU A 180 -0.32 6.00 20.74
N LEU A 181 -0.08 4.96 19.95
CA LEU A 181 0.20 3.62 20.46
C LEU A 181 1.46 3.59 21.34
N ALA A 182 2.49 4.36 20.96
CA ALA A 182 3.71 4.49 21.75
C ALA A 182 3.42 5.12 23.14
N VAL A 183 2.61 6.17 23.19
CA VAL A 183 2.18 6.80 24.44
C VAL A 183 1.33 5.82 25.27
N ILE A 184 0.36 5.15 24.66
CA ILE A 184 -0.47 4.12 25.33
C ILE A 184 0.44 3.05 25.96
N TYR A 185 1.38 2.50 25.19
CA TYR A 185 2.34 1.53 25.73
C TYR A 185 3.07 2.08 26.95
N LEU A 186 3.67 3.28 26.87
CA LEU A 186 4.48 3.85 27.94
C LEU A 186 3.65 4.19 29.20
N VAL A 187 2.41 4.65 29.04
CA VAL A 187 1.50 4.93 30.16
C VAL A 187 1.13 3.65 30.91
N PHE A 188 0.82 2.58 30.17
CA PHE A 188 0.34 1.33 30.74
C PHE A 188 1.45 0.32 31.07
N ASP A 189 2.70 0.55 30.67
CA ASP A 189 3.85 -0.30 31.01
C ASP A 189 4.38 -0.08 32.46
N GLY A 190 3.62 0.61 33.29
CA GLY A 190 3.91 0.79 34.69
C GLY A 190 4.81 1.99 35.00
N LYS A 191 5.53 1.94 36.15
CA LYS A 191 6.38 3.05 36.59
C LYS A 191 7.53 3.33 35.62
N GLU A 192 8.15 2.29 35.10
CA GLU A 192 9.28 2.42 34.15
C GLU A 192 8.85 3.04 32.82
N GLY A 193 7.73 2.61 32.26
CA GLY A 193 7.17 3.20 31.04
C GLY A 193 6.89 4.67 31.21
N ARG A 194 6.22 5.06 32.30
CA ARG A 194 5.94 6.46 32.62
C ARG A 194 7.20 7.29 32.86
N ALA A 195 8.26 6.69 33.42
CA ALA A 195 9.56 7.37 33.57
C ALA A 195 10.20 7.64 32.20
N LYS A 196 10.14 6.65 31.27
CA LYS A 196 10.64 6.82 29.88
C LYS A 196 9.82 7.85 29.10
N LEU A 197 8.51 7.94 29.32
CA LEU A 197 7.66 8.95 28.69
C LEU A 197 8.06 10.38 29.08
N ARG A 198 8.70 10.58 30.24
CA ARG A 198 9.22 11.89 30.67
C ARG A 198 10.50 12.32 29.95
N SER A 199 11.07 11.49 29.09
CA SER A 199 12.26 11.84 28.30
C SER A 199 11.94 12.96 27.31
N PRO A 200 12.53 14.17 27.43
CA PRO A 200 12.26 15.27 26.50
C PRO A 200 12.61 14.91 25.05
N ALA A 201 13.69 14.15 24.84
CA ALA A 201 14.13 13.74 23.53
C ALA A 201 13.12 12.78 22.86
N LEU A 202 12.54 11.83 23.62
CA LEU A 202 11.52 10.94 23.10
C LEU A 202 10.22 11.70 22.78
N LEU A 203 9.78 12.58 23.68
CA LEU A 203 8.60 13.43 23.44
C LEU A 203 8.79 14.34 22.23
N ALA A 204 9.97 14.96 22.10
CA ALA A 204 10.30 15.77 20.94
C ALA A 204 10.23 14.97 19.63
N VAL A 205 10.62 13.68 19.62
CA VAL A 205 10.50 12.82 18.45
C VAL A 205 9.04 12.44 18.17
N LEU A 206 8.29 11.99 19.19
CA LEU A 206 6.91 11.55 19.00
C LEU A 206 5.99 12.71 18.57
N ILE A 207 6.12 13.88 19.19
CA ILE A 207 5.32 15.06 18.86
C ILE A 207 5.89 15.77 17.64
N GLY A 208 7.21 15.97 17.61
CA GLY A 208 7.89 16.69 16.53
C GLY A 208 7.76 15.98 15.17
N SER A 209 7.57 14.66 15.15
CA SER A 209 7.33 13.93 13.90
C SER A 209 6.08 14.42 13.15
N TYR A 210 5.06 14.94 13.87
CA TYR A 210 3.87 15.51 13.24
C TYR A 210 4.13 16.83 12.49
N LEU A 211 5.28 17.50 12.74
CA LEU A 211 5.65 18.70 11.96
C LEU A 211 5.84 18.37 10.48
N SER A 212 6.16 17.12 10.14
CA SER A 212 6.19 16.68 8.75
C SER A 212 4.86 16.84 8.02
N LEU A 213 3.73 16.82 8.74
CA LEU A 213 2.40 16.99 8.17
C LEU A 213 2.05 18.43 7.84
N VAL A 214 2.75 19.43 8.41
CA VAL A 214 2.40 20.84 8.24
C VAL A 214 2.25 21.23 6.78
N PRO A 215 3.20 20.93 5.86
CA PRO A 215 3.03 21.26 4.44
C PRO A 215 1.81 20.58 3.80
N THR A 216 1.52 19.32 4.19
CA THR A 216 0.35 18.58 3.68
C THR A 216 -0.97 19.18 4.21
N LEU A 217 -1.01 19.62 5.45
CA LEU A 217 -2.18 20.29 6.03
C LEU A 217 -2.43 21.65 5.38
N LEU A 218 -1.38 22.43 5.15
CA LEU A 218 -1.49 23.70 4.41
C LEU A 218 -1.97 23.47 2.98
N TRP A 219 -1.45 22.46 2.30
CA TRP A 219 -1.93 22.08 0.98
C TRP A 219 -3.43 21.72 1.00
N ASN A 220 -3.87 20.88 1.94
CA ASN A 220 -5.27 20.48 2.08
C ASN A 220 -6.17 21.68 2.39
N SER A 221 -5.74 22.59 3.26
CA SER A 221 -6.46 23.84 3.56
C SER A 221 -6.69 24.69 2.30
N ALA A 222 -5.68 24.78 1.42
CA ALA A 222 -5.79 25.48 0.16
C ALA A 222 -6.64 24.75 -0.91
N HIS A 223 -6.90 23.45 -0.72
CA HIS A 223 -7.65 22.59 -1.66
C HIS A 223 -8.95 22.04 -1.06
N GLY A 224 -9.60 22.77 -0.15
CA GLY A 224 -10.90 22.42 0.40
C GLY A 224 -10.90 21.10 1.20
N TRP A 225 -9.78 20.71 1.82
CA TRP A 225 -9.63 19.48 2.62
C TRP A 225 -9.96 18.19 1.86
N ILE A 226 -9.80 18.20 0.53
CA ILE A 226 -10.26 17.12 -0.36
C ILE A 226 -9.72 15.73 0.01
N THR A 227 -8.46 15.63 0.48
CA THR A 227 -7.89 14.32 0.88
C THR A 227 -8.61 13.75 2.09
N PHE A 228 -9.04 14.60 3.01
CA PHE A 228 -9.78 14.18 4.21
C PHE A 228 -11.22 13.83 3.87
N ILE A 229 -11.91 14.63 3.05
CA ILE A 229 -13.25 14.35 2.54
C ILE A 229 -13.27 13.02 1.79
N HIS A 230 -12.31 12.80 0.89
CA HIS A 230 -12.16 11.51 0.19
C HIS A 230 -11.94 10.34 1.17
N THR A 231 -11.15 10.57 2.23
CA THR A 231 -10.90 9.53 3.25
C THR A 231 -12.16 9.25 4.06
N GLU A 232 -12.94 10.28 4.41
CA GLU A 232 -14.21 10.14 5.14
C GLU A 232 -15.23 9.29 4.37
N HIS A 233 -15.29 9.40 3.05
CA HIS A 233 -16.17 8.57 2.22
C HIS A 233 -15.89 7.07 2.36
N HIS A 234 -14.68 6.68 2.76
CA HIS A 234 -14.36 5.28 3.08
C HIS A 234 -14.93 4.82 4.44
N PHE A 235 -15.42 5.73 5.28
CA PHE A 235 -16.03 5.44 6.57
C PHE A 235 -17.57 5.51 6.55
N GLN A 236 -18.18 5.41 5.37
CA GLN A 236 -19.62 5.35 5.24
C GLN A 236 -20.15 4.06 5.87
N GLY A 237 -20.99 4.21 6.88
CA GLY A 237 -21.48 3.09 7.68
C GLY A 237 -22.36 2.14 6.90
N SER A 238 -22.19 0.85 7.11
CA SER A 238 -23.15 -0.20 6.77
C SER A 238 -24.12 -0.46 7.92
N ARG A 239 -25.19 -1.18 7.66
CA ARG A 239 -26.12 -1.61 8.70
C ARG A 239 -25.46 -2.68 9.58
N LEU A 240 -25.83 -2.75 10.86
CA LEU A 240 -25.34 -3.79 11.76
C LEU A 240 -25.66 -5.22 11.24
N ALA A 241 -26.73 -5.36 10.47
CA ALA A 241 -27.08 -6.62 9.81
C ALA A 241 -26.02 -7.10 8.81
N ASP A 242 -25.18 -6.22 8.28
CA ASP A 242 -24.11 -6.54 7.32
C ASP A 242 -22.84 -7.07 8.02
N PHE A 243 -22.79 -7.00 9.35
CA PHE A 243 -21.62 -7.42 10.14
C PHE A 243 -21.12 -8.84 9.84
N PRO A 244 -21.98 -9.89 9.75
CA PRO A 244 -21.48 -11.24 9.45
C PRO A 244 -20.75 -11.32 8.12
N GLY A 245 -21.26 -10.63 7.08
CA GLY A 245 -20.61 -10.53 5.77
C GLY A 245 -19.29 -9.77 5.86
N ASN A 246 -19.29 -8.56 6.42
CA ASN A 246 -18.09 -7.73 6.62
C ASN A 246 -17.00 -8.49 7.40
N PHE A 247 -17.39 -9.21 8.45
CA PHE A 247 -16.46 -10.00 9.27
C PHE A 247 -15.91 -11.18 8.48
N GLY A 248 -16.75 -11.93 7.76
CA GLY A 248 -16.35 -13.06 6.94
C GLY A 248 -15.37 -12.65 5.85
N ASP A 249 -15.67 -11.59 5.12
CA ASP A 249 -14.82 -11.02 4.06
C ASP A 249 -13.46 -10.58 4.62
N PHE A 250 -13.48 -9.81 5.70
CA PHE A 250 -12.24 -9.35 6.34
C PHE A 250 -11.41 -10.53 6.82
N LEU A 251 -12.01 -11.48 7.56
CA LEU A 251 -11.29 -12.65 8.06
C LEU A 251 -10.73 -13.50 6.91
N GLY A 252 -11.51 -13.74 5.85
CA GLY A 252 -11.05 -14.44 4.66
C GLY A 252 -9.83 -13.79 4.02
N MET A 253 -9.84 -12.44 3.90
CA MET A 253 -8.69 -11.69 3.42
C MET A 253 -7.47 -11.83 4.34
N GLN A 254 -7.65 -11.81 5.68
CA GLN A 254 -6.53 -12.01 6.61
C GLN A 254 -5.95 -13.44 6.52
N LEU A 255 -6.81 -14.46 6.41
CA LEU A 255 -6.37 -15.86 6.24
C LEU A 255 -5.52 -16.01 4.96
N GLY A 256 -5.91 -15.36 3.86
CA GLY A 256 -5.15 -15.35 2.61
C GLY A 256 -3.86 -14.52 2.68
N ALA A 257 -3.90 -13.37 3.34
CA ALA A 257 -2.76 -12.43 3.37
C ALA A 257 -1.65 -12.83 4.35
N ILE A 258 -1.99 -13.52 5.45
CA ILE A 258 -1.02 -13.84 6.53
C ILE A 258 -0.66 -15.33 6.58
N SER A 259 -1.50 -16.19 6.17
CA SER A 259 -1.66 -17.63 6.31
C SER A 259 -2.58 -18.02 7.48
N PRO A 260 -3.42 -19.05 7.27
CA PRO A 260 -4.44 -19.43 8.27
C PRO A 260 -3.86 -19.76 9.64
N VAL A 261 -2.79 -20.54 9.68
CA VAL A 261 -2.18 -20.96 10.96
C VAL A 261 -1.55 -19.77 11.69
N THR A 262 -0.85 -18.90 10.95
CA THR A 262 -0.17 -17.74 11.54
C THR A 262 -1.19 -16.71 12.06
N VAL A 263 -2.29 -16.49 11.34
CA VAL A 263 -3.39 -15.60 11.78
C VAL A 263 -3.97 -16.10 13.11
N VAL A 264 -4.28 -17.40 13.20
CA VAL A 264 -4.82 -17.98 14.44
C VAL A 264 -3.84 -17.83 15.60
N LEU A 265 -2.53 -18.02 15.36
CA LEU A 265 -1.51 -17.83 16.39
C LEU A 265 -1.39 -16.36 16.80
N VAL A 266 -1.38 -15.42 15.85
CA VAL A 266 -1.34 -13.98 16.15
C VAL A 266 -2.55 -13.58 16.98
N PHE A 267 -3.76 -13.85 16.51
CA PHE A 267 -4.98 -13.48 17.25
C PHE A 267 -5.07 -14.19 18.60
N GLY A 268 -4.69 -15.47 18.66
CA GLY A 268 -4.66 -16.25 19.90
C GLY A 268 -3.66 -15.77 20.95
N LEU A 269 -2.66 -14.97 20.55
CA LEU A 269 -1.70 -14.37 21.47
C LEU A 269 -2.03 -12.91 21.77
N VAL A 270 -2.33 -12.10 20.73
CA VAL A 270 -2.46 -10.65 20.92
C VAL A 270 -3.79 -10.23 21.55
N LEU A 271 -4.93 -10.82 21.14
CA LEU A 271 -6.23 -10.44 21.69
C LEU A 271 -6.39 -10.84 23.17
N PRO A 272 -6.13 -12.10 23.56
CA PRO A 272 -6.14 -12.47 24.97
C PRO A 272 -5.01 -11.80 25.77
N GLY A 273 -3.90 -11.41 25.12
CA GLY A 273 -2.82 -10.64 25.71
C GLY A 273 -3.29 -9.29 26.22
N LEU A 274 -4.19 -8.62 25.52
CA LEU A 274 -4.82 -7.36 25.99
C LEU A 274 -5.59 -7.58 27.31
N TRP A 275 -6.35 -8.65 27.40
CA TRP A 275 -7.09 -8.99 28.64
C TRP A 275 -6.16 -9.35 29.80
N ARG A 276 -5.04 -10.04 29.49
CA ARG A 276 -4.06 -10.48 30.48
C ARG A 276 -2.87 -9.53 30.66
N TRP A 277 -3.01 -8.28 30.24
CA TRP A 277 -1.99 -7.25 30.20
C TRP A 277 -1.07 -7.23 31.44
N ARG A 278 -1.68 -7.29 32.63
CA ARG A 278 -0.93 -7.22 33.91
C ARG A 278 -0.01 -8.42 34.14
N ARG A 279 -0.21 -9.54 33.45
CA ARG A 279 0.59 -10.76 33.54
C ARG A 279 1.73 -10.81 32.54
N LEU A 280 1.76 -9.89 31.58
CA LEU A 280 2.77 -9.84 30.55
C LEU A 280 3.99 -9.05 31.00
N ALA A 281 5.19 -9.45 30.57
CA ALA A 281 6.39 -8.63 30.70
C ALA A 281 6.32 -7.42 29.76
N SER A 282 7.17 -6.42 29.98
CA SER A 282 7.19 -5.16 29.23
C SER A 282 7.34 -5.37 27.71
N ARG A 283 8.18 -6.31 27.27
CA ARG A 283 8.39 -6.65 25.86
C ARG A 283 7.16 -7.25 25.19
N GLU A 284 6.40 -8.10 25.88
CA GLU A 284 5.14 -8.66 25.37
C GLU A 284 4.05 -7.60 25.33
N ARG A 285 3.99 -6.72 26.35
CA ARG A 285 3.08 -5.55 26.34
C ARG A 285 3.33 -4.66 25.15
N PHE A 286 4.60 -4.40 24.81
CA PHE A 286 4.98 -3.66 23.62
C PHE A 286 4.36 -4.29 22.35
N LEU A 287 4.60 -5.58 22.13
CA LEU A 287 4.12 -6.28 20.92
C LEU A 287 2.59 -6.36 20.87
N VAL A 288 1.95 -6.59 22.01
CA VAL A 288 0.47 -6.62 22.13
C VAL A 288 -0.11 -5.22 21.89
N THR A 289 0.53 -4.14 22.32
CA THR A 289 0.07 -2.77 22.04
C THR A 289 0.03 -2.50 20.55
N PHE A 290 1.14 -2.75 19.85
CA PHE A 290 1.28 -2.39 18.43
C PHE A 290 0.59 -3.37 17.47
N SER A 291 0.11 -4.50 17.95
CA SER A 291 -0.68 -5.46 17.17
C SER A 291 -2.12 -5.58 17.68
N GLY A 292 -2.30 -5.86 18.96
CA GLY A 292 -3.60 -6.19 19.54
C GLY A 292 -4.57 -5.02 19.59
N ILE A 293 -4.12 -3.84 20.04
CA ILE A 293 -5.00 -2.65 20.13
C ILE A 293 -5.55 -2.28 18.75
N PRO A 294 -4.71 -2.03 17.71
CA PRO A 294 -5.25 -1.63 16.42
C PRO A 294 -6.07 -2.73 15.74
N LEU A 295 -5.71 -4.01 15.87
CA LEU A 295 -6.54 -5.10 15.35
C LEU A 295 -7.89 -5.17 16.06
N SER A 296 -7.95 -4.94 17.38
CA SER A 296 -9.22 -4.87 18.12
C SER A 296 -10.08 -3.69 17.65
N VAL A 297 -9.47 -2.52 17.41
CA VAL A 297 -10.20 -1.38 16.84
C VAL A 297 -10.78 -1.73 15.46
N MET A 298 -10.03 -2.43 14.62
CA MET A 298 -10.55 -2.89 13.32
C MET A 298 -11.73 -3.85 13.46
N PHE A 299 -11.68 -4.80 14.40
CA PHE A 299 -12.83 -5.66 14.68
C PHE A 299 -14.07 -4.88 15.13
N LEU A 300 -13.89 -3.82 15.92
CA LEU A 300 -14.99 -2.92 16.30
C LEU A 300 -15.52 -2.13 15.11
N MET A 301 -14.65 -1.70 14.19
CA MET A 301 -15.06 -1.00 12.97
C MET A 301 -15.91 -1.89 12.05
N LEU A 302 -15.68 -3.21 12.01
CA LEU A 302 -16.48 -4.16 11.22
C LEU A 302 -17.98 -4.18 11.62
N LEU A 303 -18.31 -3.76 12.85
CA LEU A 303 -19.69 -3.59 13.29
C LEU A 303 -20.43 -2.49 12.51
N ARG A 304 -19.69 -1.58 11.87
CA ARG A 304 -20.24 -0.41 11.18
C ARG A 304 -19.93 -0.35 9.70
N GLN A 305 -18.91 -1.07 9.22
CA GLN A 305 -18.49 -0.99 7.82
C GLN A 305 -17.63 -2.18 7.38
N GLY A 306 -17.60 -2.46 6.09
CA GLY A 306 -16.62 -3.34 5.48
C GLY A 306 -15.21 -2.71 5.53
N LEU A 307 -14.18 -3.53 5.74
CA LEU A 307 -12.79 -3.09 5.75
C LEU A 307 -12.00 -3.74 4.63
N ASN A 308 -11.15 -2.96 3.98
CA ASN A 308 -10.19 -3.53 3.03
C ASN A 308 -9.13 -4.36 3.76
N GLY A 309 -8.77 -5.52 3.22
CA GLY A 309 -7.85 -6.46 3.86
C GLY A 309 -6.46 -5.90 4.15
N ASN A 310 -5.99 -4.94 3.36
CA ASN A 310 -4.68 -4.29 3.54
C ASN A 310 -4.63 -3.28 4.71
N TRP A 311 -5.79 -2.86 5.26
CA TRP A 311 -5.81 -1.86 6.34
C TRP A 311 -5.14 -2.38 7.62
N GLY A 312 -5.25 -3.69 7.92
CA GLY A 312 -4.63 -4.32 9.08
C GLY A 312 -3.15 -4.67 8.93
N ALA A 313 -2.61 -4.60 7.72
CA ALA A 313 -1.31 -5.19 7.39
C ALA A 313 -0.15 -4.66 8.27
N ALA A 314 -0.11 -3.36 8.55
CA ALA A 314 0.94 -2.72 9.35
C ALA A 314 0.99 -3.25 10.81
N PHE A 315 -0.09 -3.84 11.31
CA PHE A 315 -0.19 -4.27 12.72
C PHE A 315 0.30 -5.70 12.96
N TYR A 316 0.49 -6.50 11.90
CA TYR A 316 0.96 -7.87 12.04
C TYR A 316 2.44 -8.03 12.40
N PRO A 317 3.39 -7.19 11.97
CA PRO A 317 4.81 -7.37 12.29
C PRO A 317 5.10 -7.53 13.79
N ALA A 318 4.45 -6.73 14.66
CA ALA A 318 4.60 -6.88 16.10
C ALA A 318 4.03 -8.23 16.59
N GLY A 319 2.86 -8.65 16.09
CA GLY A 319 2.26 -9.95 16.37
C GLY A 319 3.14 -11.11 15.90
N ILE A 320 3.76 -10.99 14.73
CA ILE A 320 4.71 -12.00 14.19
C ILE A 320 5.94 -12.14 15.09
N VAL A 321 6.51 -11.05 15.59
CA VAL A 321 7.62 -11.10 16.56
C VAL A 321 7.18 -11.79 17.85
N LEU A 322 5.94 -11.56 18.31
CA LEU A 322 5.38 -12.25 19.47
C LEU A 322 5.22 -13.77 19.23
N VAL A 323 4.71 -14.16 18.06
CA VAL A 323 4.59 -15.58 17.66
C VAL A 323 5.96 -16.26 17.60
N ALA A 324 6.96 -15.60 17.02
CA ALA A 324 8.33 -16.10 16.96
C ALA A 324 8.96 -16.23 18.36
N GLY A 325 8.72 -15.25 19.25
CA GLY A 325 9.11 -15.32 20.66
C GLY A 325 8.42 -16.47 21.38
N TRP A 326 7.11 -16.64 21.16
CA TRP A 326 6.33 -17.73 21.72
C TRP A 326 6.85 -19.11 21.31
N ALA A 327 7.30 -19.26 20.06
CA ALA A 327 7.90 -20.49 19.55
C ALA A 327 9.20 -20.89 20.26
N ASN A 328 9.90 -19.93 20.87
CA ASN A 328 11.17 -20.15 21.55
C ASN A 328 10.96 -20.31 23.07
N PRO A 329 11.04 -21.54 23.64
CA PRO A 329 10.87 -21.73 25.07
C PRO A 329 11.85 -20.91 25.91
N ALA A 330 13.10 -20.70 25.42
CA ALA A 330 14.12 -19.91 26.11
C ALA A 330 13.77 -18.40 26.19
N ALA A 331 12.79 -17.92 25.42
CA ALA A 331 12.29 -16.56 25.53
C ALA A 331 11.56 -16.28 26.84
N GLY A 332 11.12 -17.35 27.56
CA GLY A 332 10.46 -17.22 28.86
C GLY A 332 9.11 -16.52 28.82
N ILE A 333 8.42 -16.53 27.68
CA ILE A 333 7.08 -15.91 27.57
C ILE A 333 6.09 -16.72 28.39
N THR A 334 5.50 -16.09 29.39
CA THR A 334 4.50 -16.67 30.30
C THR A 334 3.24 -15.81 30.33
N GLY A 335 2.19 -16.31 31.00
CA GLY A 335 0.94 -15.54 31.16
C GLY A 335 0.03 -15.49 29.93
N MET A 336 0.43 -16.11 28.82
CA MET A 336 -0.37 -16.18 27.60
C MET A 336 -1.55 -17.16 27.72
N TRP A 337 -2.59 -16.93 26.93
CA TRP A 337 -3.76 -17.80 26.85
C TRP A 337 -3.46 -19.15 26.21
N LEU A 338 -2.64 -19.16 25.15
CA LEU A 338 -2.33 -20.37 24.41
C LEU A 338 -1.52 -21.34 25.28
N ARG A 339 -1.90 -22.63 25.22
CA ARG A 339 -1.16 -23.69 25.89
C ARG A 339 0.22 -23.86 25.26
N GLU A 340 1.23 -24.19 26.03
CA GLU A 340 2.62 -24.33 25.53
C GLU A 340 2.75 -25.33 24.37
N LYS A 341 1.93 -26.39 24.36
CA LYS A 341 1.89 -27.36 23.26
C LYS A 341 1.54 -26.74 21.91
N THR A 342 0.92 -25.55 21.87
CA THR A 342 0.60 -24.86 20.62
C THR A 342 1.84 -24.27 19.95
N ARG A 343 2.96 -24.12 20.65
CA ARG A 343 4.26 -23.69 20.09
C ARG A 343 4.67 -24.52 18.88
N ARG A 344 4.33 -25.81 18.87
CA ARG A 344 4.62 -26.72 17.74
C ARG A 344 3.98 -26.30 16.42
N TRP A 345 2.92 -25.48 16.45
CA TRP A 345 2.20 -25.05 15.24
C TRP A 345 2.88 -23.88 14.52
N VAL A 346 3.88 -23.22 15.13
CA VAL A 346 4.58 -22.09 14.49
C VAL A 346 5.38 -22.55 13.27
N VAL A 347 6.03 -23.71 13.33
CA VAL A 347 6.77 -24.28 12.19
C VAL A 347 5.83 -24.70 11.06
N PRO A 348 4.76 -25.47 11.29
CA PRO A 348 3.73 -25.69 10.26
C PRO A 348 3.15 -24.38 9.70
N GLY A 349 2.89 -23.38 10.54
CA GLY A 349 2.41 -22.06 10.10
C GLY A 349 3.38 -21.37 9.16
N LEU A 350 4.68 -21.46 9.43
CA LEU A 350 5.72 -20.97 8.52
C LEU A 350 5.65 -21.68 7.16
N TRP A 351 5.58 -23.00 7.14
CA TRP A 351 5.55 -23.76 5.88
C TRP A 351 4.25 -23.54 5.08
N VAL A 352 3.10 -23.44 5.75
CA VAL A 352 1.86 -23.03 5.09
C VAL A 352 1.99 -21.64 4.48
N GLY A 353 2.59 -20.69 5.21
CA GLY A 353 2.87 -19.36 4.70
C GLY A 353 3.82 -19.38 3.49
N VAL A 354 4.90 -20.17 3.56
CA VAL A 354 5.84 -20.36 2.43
C VAL A 354 5.11 -20.95 1.21
N ALA A 355 4.27 -21.97 1.39
CA ALA A 355 3.52 -22.57 0.29
C ALA A 355 2.55 -21.58 -0.37
N LEU A 356 1.80 -20.82 0.44
CA LEU A 356 0.88 -19.79 -0.08
C LEU A 356 1.64 -18.65 -0.76
N THR A 357 2.78 -18.22 -0.21
CA THR A 357 3.63 -17.20 -0.83
C THR A 357 4.25 -17.72 -2.13
N ALA A 358 4.71 -18.97 -2.16
CA ALA A 358 5.19 -19.59 -3.40
C ALA A 358 4.08 -19.66 -4.45
N LEU A 359 2.83 -19.91 -4.05
CA LEU A 359 1.68 -19.85 -4.95
C LEU A 359 1.45 -18.44 -5.50
N VAL A 360 1.60 -17.38 -4.68
CA VAL A 360 1.52 -15.98 -5.17
C VAL A 360 2.52 -15.74 -6.30
N TYR A 361 3.74 -16.25 -6.19
CA TYR A 361 4.77 -16.12 -7.24
C TYR A 361 4.51 -17.05 -8.44
N ALA A 362 4.07 -18.27 -8.22
CA ALA A 362 3.89 -19.25 -9.30
C ALA A 362 2.60 -19.03 -10.10
N TYR A 363 1.54 -18.57 -9.44
CA TYR A 363 0.19 -18.56 -10.00
C TYR A 363 0.03 -17.74 -11.29
N PRO A 364 0.64 -16.54 -11.45
CA PRO A 364 0.62 -15.80 -12.71
C PRO A 364 1.16 -16.59 -13.90
N PHE A 365 2.21 -17.35 -13.69
CA PHE A 365 2.84 -18.18 -14.72
C PHE A 365 2.01 -19.45 -15.01
N ILE A 366 1.39 -20.04 -13.97
CA ILE A 366 0.46 -21.16 -14.14
C ILE A 366 -0.74 -20.72 -15.01
N ILE A 367 -1.33 -19.56 -14.72
CA ILE A 367 -2.42 -18.99 -15.51
C ILE A 367 -2.01 -18.80 -16.97
N GLN A 368 -0.80 -18.29 -17.22
CA GLN A 368 -0.27 -18.10 -18.55
C GLN A 368 -0.05 -19.44 -19.28
N ALA A 369 0.60 -20.41 -18.62
CA ALA A 369 0.88 -21.72 -19.18
C ALA A 369 -0.39 -22.54 -19.48
N THR A 370 -1.46 -22.33 -18.71
CA THR A 370 -2.74 -23.04 -18.90
C THR A 370 -3.70 -22.32 -19.85
N GLY A 371 -3.30 -21.21 -20.47
CA GLY A 371 -4.14 -20.42 -21.38
C GLY A 371 -5.34 -19.75 -20.72
N LYS A 372 -5.35 -19.64 -19.37
CA LYS A 372 -6.48 -19.06 -18.60
C LYS A 372 -6.29 -17.56 -18.30
N VAL A 373 -5.47 -16.89 -19.10
CA VAL A 373 -5.26 -15.43 -19.01
C VAL A 373 -6.60 -14.71 -19.20
N GLY A 374 -6.91 -13.75 -18.31
CA GLY A 374 -8.16 -13.00 -18.35
C GLY A 374 -9.39 -13.72 -17.80
N ALA A 375 -9.31 -15.03 -17.49
CA ALA A 375 -10.40 -15.76 -16.84
C ALA A 375 -10.71 -15.21 -15.45
N LYS A 376 -11.88 -15.56 -14.88
CA LYS A 376 -12.28 -15.15 -13.51
C LYS A 376 -11.27 -15.56 -12.42
N ILE A 377 -10.53 -16.66 -12.69
CA ILE A 377 -9.48 -17.16 -11.79
C ILE A 377 -8.12 -16.47 -11.97
N ASP A 378 -7.94 -15.61 -12.98
CA ASP A 378 -6.70 -14.86 -13.17
C ASP A 378 -6.64 -13.68 -12.19
N PRO A 379 -5.78 -13.71 -11.15
CA PRO A 379 -5.68 -12.64 -10.17
C PRO A 379 -5.11 -11.35 -10.77
N LEU A 380 -4.41 -11.45 -11.90
CA LEU A 380 -3.82 -10.34 -12.64
C LEU A 380 -4.72 -9.81 -13.76
N ALA A 381 -5.94 -10.33 -13.92
CA ALA A 381 -6.84 -9.92 -15.01
C ALA A 381 -7.09 -8.41 -15.09
N ARG A 382 -7.05 -7.71 -13.92
CA ARG A 382 -7.18 -6.25 -13.85
C ARG A 382 -5.89 -5.48 -14.18
N LEU A 383 -4.76 -6.18 -14.25
CA LEU A 383 -3.44 -5.63 -14.58
C LEU A 383 -3.01 -6.02 -16.01
N ARG A 384 -3.96 -6.32 -16.88
CA ARG A 384 -3.68 -6.73 -18.27
C ARG A 384 -4.42 -5.85 -19.26
N GLY A 385 -3.80 -5.69 -20.43
CA GLY A 385 -4.38 -4.97 -21.57
C GLY A 385 -4.15 -3.45 -21.54
N TRP A 386 -3.54 -2.90 -20.49
CA TRP A 386 -3.32 -1.45 -20.38
C TRP A 386 -2.29 -0.93 -21.38
N LYS A 387 -1.21 -1.69 -21.60
CA LYS A 387 -0.21 -1.35 -22.61
C LYS A 387 -0.82 -1.45 -24.01
N GLU A 388 -1.54 -2.54 -24.33
CA GLU A 388 -2.18 -2.70 -25.63
C GLU A 388 -3.24 -1.60 -25.86
N TYR A 389 -4.05 -1.29 -24.84
CA TYR A 389 -4.98 -0.16 -24.89
C TYR A 389 -4.29 1.14 -25.34
N ALA A 390 -3.18 1.51 -24.70
CA ALA A 390 -2.47 2.72 -25.05
C ALA A 390 -1.88 2.67 -26.48
N MET A 391 -1.33 1.52 -26.89
CA MET A 391 -0.79 1.35 -28.25
C MET A 391 -1.88 1.46 -29.31
N ARG A 392 -3.07 0.86 -29.09
CA ARG A 392 -4.20 1.00 -30.00
C ARG A 392 -4.69 2.44 -30.12
N ILE A 393 -4.74 3.18 -29.00
CA ILE A 393 -5.07 4.62 -29.02
C ILE A 393 -4.00 5.41 -29.78
N ASP A 394 -2.72 5.05 -29.62
CA ASP A 394 -1.64 5.71 -30.37
C ASP A 394 -1.74 5.41 -31.88
N GLU A 395 -2.02 4.19 -32.29
CA GLU A 395 -2.26 3.83 -33.70
C GLU A 395 -3.34 4.72 -34.32
N VAL A 396 -4.48 4.92 -33.62
CA VAL A 396 -5.54 5.82 -34.07
C VAL A 396 -5.03 7.25 -34.14
N ARG A 397 -4.35 7.74 -33.09
CA ARG A 397 -3.78 9.09 -33.05
C ARG A 397 -2.80 9.35 -34.20
N GLN A 398 -1.93 8.37 -34.52
CA GLN A 398 -0.97 8.47 -35.61
C GLN A 398 -1.60 8.42 -37.01
N SER A 399 -2.81 7.86 -37.14
CA SER A 399 -3.56 7.85 -38.40
C SER A 399 -4.26 9.18 -38.72
N LEU A 400 -4.40 10.07 -37.72
CA LEU A 400 -5.03 11.38 -37.89
C LEU A 400 -4.09 12.39 -38.54
N PRO A 401 -4.61 13.39 -39.23
CA PRO A 401 -3.80 14.45 -39.84
C PRO A 401 -2.93 15.19 -38.80
N ARG A 402 -3.45 15.39 -37.61
CA ARG A 402 -2.74 15.98 -36.46
C ARG A 402 -2.46 14.93 -35.42
N LYS A 403 -1.18 14.70 -35.15
CA LYS A 403 -0.70 13.66 -34.23
C LYS A 403 -0.50 14.15 -32.79
N ASP A 404 -0.51 15.46 -32.59
CA ASP A 404 -0.28 16.17 -31.32
C ASP A 404 -1.57 16.53 -30.57
N LEU A 405 -2.69 15.86 -30.92
CA LEU A 405 -3.98 16.15 -30.30
C LEU A 405 -3.95 15.87 -28.79
N PRO A 406 -4.39 16.83 -27.97
CA PRO A 406 -4.65 16.57 -26.55
C PRO A 406 -5.70 15.46 -26.40
N ILE A 407 -5.55 14.64 -25.36
CA ILE A 407 -6.44 13.49 -25.12
C ILE A 407 -7.28 13.78 -23.88
N LEU A 408 -8.61 13.73 -24.04
CA LEU A 408 -9.60 13.74 -22.98
C LEU A 408 -10.17 12.33 -22.79
N VAL A 409 -10.15 11.82 -21.57
CA VAL A 409 -10.64 10.48 -21.25
C VAL A 409 -11.87 10.54 -20.37
N LEU A 410 -12.89 9.79 -20.74
CA LEU A 410 -14.11 9.56 -19.95
C LEU A 410 -14.05 8.19 -19.29
N GLY A 411 -14.56 8.10 -18.07
CA GLY A 411 -14.63 6.86 -17.31
C GLY A 411 -13.70 6.87 -16.10
N HIS A 412 -13.10 5.72 -15.79
CA HIS A 412 -12.30 5.62 -14.58
C HIS A 412 -10.91 6.24 -14.74
N ARG A 413 -10.37 6.87 -13.69
CA ARG A 413 -9.02 7.49 -13.66
C ARG A 413 -7.88 6.55 -14.12
N TYR A 414 -8.07 5.22 -14.04
CA TYR A 414 -7.07 4.25 -14.51
C TYR A 414 -6.90 4.28 -16.03
N ASN A 415 -7.95 4.59 -16.79
CA ASN A 415 -7.85 4.77 -18.23
C ASN A 415 -6.94 5.96 -18.57
N VAL A 416 -7.04 7.04 -17.79
CA VAL A 416 -6.21 8.25 -17.94
C VAL A 416 -4.75 7.95 -17.63
N SER A 417 -4.49 7.37 -16.45
CA SER A 417 -3.12 7.12 -15.98
C SER A 417 -2.40 6.07 -16.83
N SER A 418 -3.12 5.07 -17.34
CA SER A 418 -2.55 4.06 -18.23
C SER A 418 -2.13 4.68 -19.57
N LEU A 419 -2.93 5.55 -20.15
CA LEU A 419 -2.53 6.29 -21.35
C LEU A 419 -1.31 7.18 -21.07
N ALA A 420 -1.33 7.94 -19.97
CA ALA A 420 -0.22 8.80 -19.61
C ALA A 420 1.10 8.04 -19.45
N PHE A 421 1.06 6.79 -18.97
CA PHE A 421 2.24 5.95 -18.77
C PHE A 421 2.71 5.23 -20.04
N TYR A 422 1.78 4.62 -20.78
CA TYR A 422 2.11 3.69 -21.87
C TYR A 422 2.19 4.33 -23.25
N LEU A 423 1.63 5.54 -23.46
CA LEU A 423 1.85 6.26 -24.72
C LEU A 423 3.34 6.59 -24.90
N PRO A 424 3.91 6.45 -26.11
CA PRO A 424 5.34 6.63 -26.35
C PRO A 424 5.88 8.00 -25.94
N ASP A 425 5.11 9.07 -26.17
CA ASP A 425 5.43 10.46 -25.84
C ASP A 425 5.00 10.86 -24.44
N ARG A 426 4.32 9.96 -23.70
CA ARG A 426 3.82 10.21 -22.34
C ARG A 426 3.17 11.57 -22.17
N PRO A 427 2.13 11.87 -22.94
CA PRO A 427 1.53 13.21 -22.95
C PRO A 427 0.83 13.48 -21.62
N ARG A 428 0.46 14.75 -21.44
CA ARG A 428 -0.56 15.10 -20.46
C ARG A 428 -1.91 14.60 -20.96
N VAL A 429 -2.56 13.70 -20.20
CA VAL A 429 -3.90 13.20 -20.47
C VAL A 429 -4.87 13.87 -19.51
N TYR A 430 -6.02 14.29 -20.02
CA TYR A 430 -7.06 14.99 -19.27
C TYR A 430 -8.18 14.02 -18.91
N HIS A 431 -8.78 14.22 -17.76
CA HIS A 431 -9.91 13.43 -17.27
C HIS A 431 -11.16 14.30 -17.20
N TRP A 432 -12.22 13.83 -17.82
CA TRP A 432 -13.52 14.48 -17.67
C TRP A 432 -14.24 13.90 -16.43
N ALA A 433 -14.83 14.79 -15.63
CA ALA A 433 -15.78 14.47 -14.59
C ALA A 433 -16.94 15.46 -14.68
N THR A 434 -18.07 15.12 -14.12
CA THR A 434 -19.25 15.99 -14.05
C THR A 434 -18.83 17.35 -13.47
N PRO A 435 -19.26 18.47 -14.05
CA PRO A 435 -18.92 19.80 -13.54
C PRO A 435 -19.26 19.93 -12.05
N GLY A 436 -18.30 20.43 -11.27
CA GLY A 436 -18.42 20.53 -9.80
C GLY A 436 -17.99 19.29 -9.03
N GLU A 437 -17.75 18.15 -9.69
CA GLU A 437 -17.26 16.93 -9.06
C GLU A 437 -15.73 16.84 -9.15
N ILE A 438 -15.07 16.63 -8.01
CA ILE A 438 -13.64 16.31 -7.94
C ILE A 438 -13.52 14.83 -7.59
N SER A 439 -13.38 13.97 -8.60
CA SER A 439 -13.31 12.52 -8.46
C SER A 439 -11.89 11.97 -8.52
N SER A 440 -10.93 12.80 -8.90
CA SER A 440 -9.51 12.39 -9.02
C SER A 440 -8.55 13.58 -8.98
N GLN A 441 -7.26 13.31 -8.93
CA GLN A 441 -6.19 14.32 -9.00
C GLN A 441 -6.20 15.11 -10.33
N TYR A 442 -6.73 14.52 -11.39
CA TYR A 442 -6.76 15.16 -12.70
C TYR A 442 -7.63 16.43 -12.73
N GLN A 443 -8.75 16.44 -12.00
CA GLN A 443 -9.57 17.65 -11.85
C GLN A 443 -8.85 18.73 -11.03
N LEU A 444 -8.12 18.34 -9.97
CA LEU A 444 -7.33 19.27 -9.16
C LEU A 444 -6.19 19.92 -9.95
N TRP A 445 -5.61 19.20 -10.90
CA TRP A 445 -4.59 19.77 -11.78
C TRP A 445 -5.17 20.74 -12.82
N GLY A 446 -6.45 20.64 -13.14
CA GLY A 446 -7.13 21.52 -14.06
C GLY A 446 -6.49 21.58 -15.45
N GLY A 447 -6.55 22.75 -16.08
CA GLY A 447 -5.89 23.01 -17.36
C GLY A 447 -6.67 22.54 -18.59
N LEU A 448 -7.86 21.94 -18.43
CA LEU A 448 -8.69 21.58 -19.57
C LEU A 448 -9.21 22.82 -20.31
N ASN A 449 -9.58 23.88 -19.58
CA ASN A 449 -10.04 25.14 -20.18
C ASN A 449 -8.96 25.86 -20.99
N ASP A 450 -7.67 25.60 -20.74
CA ASP A 450 -6.56 26.16 -21.52
C ASP A 450 -6.54 25.61 -22.95
N LEU A 451 -7.31 24.54 -23.20
CA LEU A 451 -7.43 23.92 -24.52
C LEU A 451 -8.65 24.39 -25.32
N LYS A 452 -9.37 25.40 -24.83
CA LYS A 452 -10.51 25.97 -25.55
C LYS A 452 -10.12 26.37 -26.97
N GLY A 453 -10.95 25.99 -27.94
CA GLY A 453 -10.73 26.22 -29.37
C GLY A 453 -9.76 25.23 -30.04
N ARG A 454 -9.15 24.29 -29.28
CA ARG A 454 -8.28 23.25 -29.84
C ARG A 454 -9.06 22.00 -30.20
N GLU A 455 -8.61 21.34 -31.25
CA GLU A 455 -9.06 19.97 -31.53
C GLU A 455 -8.51 19.00 -30.47
N MET A 456 -9.31 18.06 -30.03
CA MET A 456 -8.98 17.05 -29.06
C MET A 456 -9.45 15.66 -29.50
N LEU A 457 -8.72 14.65 -29.05
CA LEU A 457 -9.15 13.27 -29.10
C LEU A 457 -9.90 12.93 -27.79
N VAL A 458 -11.09 12.38 -27.92
CA VAL A 458 -11.90 11.95 -26.77
C VAL A 458 -11.96 10.43 -26.76
N VAL A 459 -11.49 9.84 -25.66
CA VAL A 459 -11.49 8.37 -25.44
C VAL A 459 -12.52 8.05 -24.38
N TYR A 460 -13.53 7.31 -24.78
CA TYR A 460 -14.64 6.92 -23.91
C TYR A 460 -14.69 5.42 -23.70
N SER A 461 -14.56 4.98 -22.45
CA SER A 461 -14.69 3.56 -22.07
C SER A 461 -16.17 3.15 -22.12
N ALA A 462 -16.62 2.63 -23.24
CA ALA A 462 -18.01 2.27 -23.50
C ALA A 462 -18.11 1.15 -24.52
N GLY A 463 -19.25 0.48 -24.57
CA GLY A 463 -19.59 -0.55 -25.55
C GLY A 463 -19.54 -0.02 -26.98
N ASN A 464 -19.44 -0.96 -27.93
CA ASN A 464 -19.37 -0.60 -29.33
C ASN A 464 -20.62 0.14 -29.80
N GLY A 465 -20.46 1.23 -30.56
CA GLY A 465 -21.56 2.06 -31.04
C GLY A 465 -22.18 3.00 -30.01
N THR A 466 -21.65 3.08 -28.77
CA THR A 466 -22.15 4.00 -27.75
C THR A 466 -21.79 5.44 -28.14
N PRO A 467 -22.76 6.37 -28.25
CA PRO A 467 -22.46 7.77 -28.55
C PRO A 467 -21.81 8.47 -27.35
N LEU A 468 -21.20 9.63 -27.61
CA LEU A 468 -20.75 10.50 -26.50
C LEU A 468 -21.95 10.87 -25.62
N PRO A 469 -21.79 10.87 -24.28
CA PRO A 469 -22.80 11.41 -23.39
C PRO A 469 -23.12 12.86 -23.78
N GLU A 470 -24.39 13.24 -23.80
CA GLU A 470 -24.87 14.55 -24.24
C GLU A 470 -24.12 15.71 -23.57
N GLN A 471 -23.91 15.61 -22.25
CA GLN A 471 -23.16 16.59 -21.47
C GLN A 471 -21.70 16.78 -21.94
N VAL A 472 -21.08 15.72 -22.48
CA VAL A 472 -19.74 15.79 -23.02
C VAL A 472 -19.76 16.25 -24.48
N GLY A 473 -20.72 15.77 -25.27
CA GLY A 473 -20.93 16.19 -26.65
C GLY A 473 -21.11 17.70 -26.76
N ALA A 474 -21.84 18.30 -25.83
CA ALA A 474 -22.06 19.75 -25.75
C ALA A 474 -20.79 20.58 -25.49
N LEU A 475 -19.69 19.95 -25.06
CA LEU A 475 -18.39 20.62 -24.87
C LEU A 475 -17.60 20.79 -26.18
N PHE A 476 -18.07 20.18 -27.25
CA PHE A 476 -17.37 20.16 -28.54
C PHE A 476 -18.25 20.69 -29.65
N SER A 477 -17.68 21.55 -30.50
CA SER A 477 -18.24 21.81 -31.82
C SER A 477 -17.67 20.78 -32.83
N GLU A 478 -18.49 20.41 -33.80
CA GLU A 478 -18.07 19.50 -34.89
C GLU A 478 -17.51 18.16 -34.42
N SER A 479 -18.06 17.61 -33.29
CA SER A 479 -17.60 16.29 -32.82
C SER A 479 -18.09 15.17 -33.75
N HIS A 480 -17.18 14.28 -34.10
CA HIS A 480 -17.49 13.09 -34.90
C HIS A 480 -16.82 11.84 -34.33
N HIS A 481 -17.46 10.70 -34.56
CA HIS A 481 -16.91 9.40 -34.21
C HIS A 481 -15.78 9.04 -35.18
N VAL A 482 -14.60 8.74 -34.64
CA VAL A 482 -13.43 8.32 -35.43
C VAL A 482 -13.45 6.81 -35.63
N THR A 483 -13.46 6.05 -34.53
CA THR A 483 -13.47 4.58 -34.56
C THR A 483 -13.77 4.01 -33.17
N ALA A 484 -14.00 2.71 -33.13
CA ALA A 484 -14.01 1.92 -31.89
C ALA A 484 -12.74 1.10 -31.77
N VAL A 485 -12.20 1.01 -30.56
CA VAL A 485 -11.04 0.15 -30.24
C VAL A 485 -11.48 -0.92 -29.27
N GLU A 486 -11.16 -2.16 -29.61
CA GLU A 486 -11.34 -3.32 -28.76
C GLU A 486 -9.98 -3.88 -28.38
N VAL A 487 -9.77 -4.10 -27.09
CA VAL A 487 -8.56 -4.72 -26.54
C VAL A 487 -8.93 -6.05 -25.90
N GLU A 488 -8.39 -7.13 -26.40
CA GLU A 488 -8.62 -8.45 -25.84
C GLU A 488 -7.68 -8.71 -24.66
N VAL A 489 -8.28 -8.96 -23.48
CA VAL A 489 -7.51 -9.24 -22.26
C VAL A 489 -7.27 -10.75 -22.07
N GLY A 490 -7.98 -11.56 -22.83
CA GLY A 490 -7.96 -13.03 -22.79
C GLY A 490 -9.28 -13.65 -22.28
N ASN A 491 -9.53 -14.89 -22.64
CA ASN A 491 -10.75 -15.67 -22.33
C ASN A 491 -12.05 -14.91 -22.63
N GLY A 492 -12.12 -14.23 -23.76
CA GLY A 492 -13.29 -13.47 -24.18
C GLY A 492 -13.55 -12.18 -23.39
N ARG A 493 -12.69 -11.84 -22.44
CA ARG A 493 -12.74 -10.56 -21.74
C ARG A 493 -12.15 -9.47 -22.64
N LYS A 494 -12.92 -8.42 -22.86
CA LYS A 494 -12.55 -7.30 -23.72
C LYS A 494 -12.70 -5.98 -22.97
N MET A 495 -11.87 -5.02 -23.32
CA MET A 495 -12.03 -3.62 -22.98
C MET A 495 -12.41 -2.87 -24.24
N ASN A 496 -13.50 -2.12 -24.22
CA ASN A 496 -14.04 -1.41 -25.36
C ASN A 496 -13.94 0.10 -25.14
N PHE A 497 -13.50 0.80 -26.18
CA PHE A 497 -13.34 2.23 -26.17
C PHE A 497 -13.90 2.84 -27.46
N GLN A 498 -14.64 3.91 -27.32
CA GLN A 498 -15.09 4.75 -28.43
C GLN A 498 -14.17 5.95 -28.55
N ILE A 499 -13.77 6.28 -29.74
CA ILE A 499 -12.86 7.39 -30.02
C ILE A 499 -13.59 8.43 -30.85
N PHE A 500 -13.61 9.64 -30.35
CA PHE A 500 -14.19 10.80 -31.02
C PHE A 500 -13.12 11.87 -31.20
N GLN A 501 -13.33 12.75 -32.18
CA GLN A 501 -12.54 13.96 -32.39
C GLN A 501 -13.50 15.14 -32.45
N GLY A 502 -13.11 16.26 -31.87
CA GLY A 502 -13.91 17.49 -31.94
C GLY A 502 -13.13 18.68 -31.43
N ARG A 503 -13.62 19.87 -31.73
CA ARG A 503 -13.07 21.15 -31.25
C ARG A 503 -13.68 21.44 -29.88
N PHE A 504 -12.84 21.59 -28.87
CA PHE A 504 -13.27 21.83 -27.50
C PHE A 504 -13.65 23.30 -27.27
N GLU A 505 -14.88 23.56 -26.85
CA GLU A 505 -15.43 24.91 -26.63
C GLU A 505 -15.26 25.43 -25.18
N GLY A 506 -14.72 24.60 -24.31
CA GLY A 506 -14.51 24.90 -22.88
C GLY A 506 -15.52 24.24 -21.98
N LEU A 507 -15.21 24.24 -20.68
CA LEU A 507 -16.16 23.75 -19.66
C LEU A 507 -17.26 24.82 -19.47
N PRO A 508 -18.53 24.38 -19.19
CA PRO A 508 -19.59 25.32 -18.85
C PRO A 508 -19.17 26.11 -17.60
N LYS A 509 -19.55 27.39 -17.57
CA LYS A 509 -19.38 28.16 -16.33
C LYS A 509 -20.20 27.48 -15.22
N PRO A 510 -19.64 27.35 -14.01
CA PRO A 510 -20.44 26.84 -12.90
C PRO A 510 -21.68 27.73 -12.72
N GLU A 511 -22.87 27.13 -12.76
CA GLU A 511 -24.09 27.83 -12.44
C GLU A 511 -24.03 28.25 -10.96
N GLY A 512 -23.94 29.55 -10.71
CA GLY A 512 -24.11 30.14 -9.37
C GLY A 512 -22.91 30.01 -8.44
N GLY A 513 -21.81 30.71 -8.75
CA GLY A 513 -20.78 31.07 -7.78
C GLY A 513 -20.72 32.58 -7.66
N GLN A 514 -21.50 33.12 -6.72
CA GLN A 514 -21.19 34.43 -6.10
C GLN A 514 -20.19 34.24 -4.98
#